data_35780a9498c7ec0e519bfeb5cf7431d7
#
_entry.id   35780a9498c7ec0e519bfeb5cf7431d7
#
_cell.length_a   1.000
_cell.length_b   1.000
_cell.length_c   1.000
_cell.angle_alpha   90.00
_cell.angle_beta   90.00
_cell.angle_gamma   90.00
#
_symmetry.space_group_name_H-M   'P 1'
#
loop_
_entity.id
_entity.type
_entity.pdbx_description
1 polymer ?
#
loop_
_entity_poly.entity_id
_entity_poly.type
_entity_poly.pdbx_seq_one_letter_code
_entity_poly.pdbx_strand_id
1 'polypeptide(L)'
;DDLDTVTTKEYQEAVVVVSQFSQMISALPETEDLALTDEEAVKEARTLYDGMTTTQKGYVSSEDVKKLEAAEARIKEIKSKE
;
A
#
# COMPACT_ATOMS: atom_id res chain seq x y z
N ASP A 1 -17.34 2.38 27.52
CA ASP A 1 -17.77 3.62 26.94
C ASP A 1 -17.90 3.45 25.42
N ASP A 2 -19.05 3.82 24.87
CA ASP A 2 -19.35 3.56 23.46
C ASP A 2 -18.33 4.22 22.52
N LEU A 3 -17.89 5.42 22.85
CA LEU A 3 -16.91 6.12 22.05
C LEU A 3 -15.56 5.39 22.02
N ASP A 4 -15.14 4.90 23.16
CA ASP A 4 -13.88 4.15 23.26
C ASP A 4 -13.96 2.85 22.49
N THR A 5 -15.10 2.16 22.54
CA THR A 5 -15.30 0.92 21.80
C THR A 5 -15.23 1.14 20.30
N VAL A 6 -15.90 2.20 19.81
CA VAL A 6 -15.89 2.53 18.38
C VAL A 6 -14.48 2.88 17.93
N THR A 7 -13.78 3.72 18.70
CA THR A 7 -12.42 4.13 18.38
C THR A 7 -11.47 2.92 18.34
N THR A 8 -11.62 2.02 19.31
CA THR A 8 -10.79 0.83 19.38
C THR A 8 -11.03 -0.07 18.16
N LYS A 9 -12.30 -0.23 17.77
CA LYS A 9 -12.64 -1.05 16.61
C LYS A 9 -12.06 -0.46 15.32
N GLU A 10 -12.21 0.85 15.13
CA GLU A 10 -11.66 1.54 13.98
C GLU A 10 -10.15 1.38 13.91
N TYR A 11 -9.50 1.53 15.06
CA TYR A 11 -8.05 1.36 15.14
C TYR A 11 -7.64 -0.06 14.75
N GLN A 12 -8.33 -1.06 15.28
CA GLN A 12 -8.02 -2.46 14.98
C GLN A 12 -8.20 -2.76 13.50
N GLU A 13 -9.28 -2.29 12.90
CA GLU A 13 -9.52 -2.46 11.47
C GLU A 13 -8.45 -1.75 10.64
N ALA A 14 -8.09 -0.55 11.05
CA ALA A 14 -7.03 0.20 10.38
C ALA A 14 -5.70 -0.55 10.44
N VAL A 15 -5.34 -1.06 11.61
CA VAL A 15 -4.08 -1.80 11.79
C VAL A 15 -4.03 -3.02 10.86
N VAL A 16 -5.14 -3.76 10.77
CA VAL A 16 -5.20 -4.95 9.91
C VAL A 16 -4.97 -4.58 8.45
N VAL A 17 -5.69 -3.58 7.95
CA VAL A 17 -5.58 -3.15 6.55
C VAL A 17 -4.20 -2.57 6.27
N VAL A 18 -3.71 -1.72 7.16
CA VAL A 18 -2.38 -1.10 7.03
C VAL A 18 -1.30 -2.17 7.06
N SER A 19 -1.44 -3.16 7.94
CA SER A 19 -0.49 -4.27 8.03
C SER A 19 -0.45 -5.07 6.72
N GLN A 20 -1.62 -5.34 6.13
CA GLN A 20 -1.68 -6.03 4.85
C GLN A 20 -0.98 -5.22 3.76
N PHE A 21 -1.24 -3.92 3.71
CA PHE A 21 -0.60 -3.03 2.74
C PHE A 21 0.92 -3.04 2.93
N SER A 22 1.38 -2.91 4.17
CA SER A 22 2.80 -2.92 4.48
C SER A 22 3.48 -4.21 4.06
N GLN A 23 2.80 -5.35 4.29
CA GLN A 23 3.32 -6.65 3.87
C GLN A 23 3.42 -6.75 2.35
N MET A 24 2.42 -6.25 1.64
CA MET A 24 2.45 -6.24 0.17
C MET A 24 3.60 -5.40 -0.35
N ILE A 25 3.81 -4.23 0.24
CA ILE A 25 4.91 -3.34 -0.15
C ILE A 25 6.26 -3.98 0.18
N SER A 26 6.38 -4.61 1.36
CA SER A 26 7.62 -5.28 1.77
C SER A 26 7.96 -6.48 0.87
N ALA A 27 6.94 -7.10 0.29
CA ALA A 27 7.14 -8.23 -0.62
C ALA A 27 7.62 -7.79 -2.00
N LEU A 28 7.45 -6.50 -2.34
CA LEU A 28 7.93 -5.99 -3.62
C LEU A 28 9.45 -5.90 -3.61
N PRO A 29 10.10 -6.21 -4.77
CA PRO A 29 11.55 -6.00 -4.88
C PRO A 29 11.89 -4.51 -4.85
N GLU A 30 13.17 -4.22 -4.73
CA GLU A 30 13.63 -2.83 -4.84
C GLU A 30 13.19 -2.25 -6.18
N THR A 31 13.02 -0.93 -6.23
CA THR A 31 12.56 -0.26 -7.44
C THR A 31 13.39 -0.64 -8.66
N GLU A 32 14.70 -0.78 -8.48
CA GLU A 32 15.61 -1.15 -9.57
C GLU A 32 15.40 -2.56 -10.08
N ASP A 33 14.88 -3.45 -9.23
CA ASP A 33 14.69 -4.86 -9.54
C ASP A 33 13.28 -5.16 -10.03
N LEU A 34 12.40 -4.19 -10.05
CA LEU A 34 11.02 -4.38 -10.50
C LEU A 34 10.98 -4.77 -11.97
N ALA A 35 10.03 -5.66 -12.28
CA ALA A 35 9.77 -6.11 -13.64
C ALA A 35 8.28 -6.04 -13.92
N LEU A 36 7.89 -6.21 -15.18
CA LEU A 36 6.47 -6.21 -15.54
C LEU A 36 5.68 -7.29 -14.81
N THR A 37 6.31 -8.39 -14.45
CA THR A 37 5.66 -9.46 -13.69
C THR A 37 5.22 -8.99 -12.30
N ASP A 38 5.82 -7.92 -11.80
CA ASP A 38 5.45 -7.35 -10.49
C ASP A 38 4.30 -6.36 -10.59
N GLU A 39 3.84 -6.05 -11.79
CA GLU A 39 2.78 -5.07 -12.01
C GLU A 39 1.50 -5.42 -11.25
N GLU A 40 1.10 -6.69 -11.26
CA GLU A 40 -0.11 -7.09 -10.56
C GLU A 40 -0.02 -6.84 -9.06
N ALA A 41 1.13 -7.16 -8.46
CA ALA A 41 1.33 -6.92 -7.04
C ALA A 41 1.27 -5.42 -6.74
N VAL A 42 1.86 -4.60 -7.60
CA VAL A 42 1.82 -3.15 -7.44
C VAL A 42 0.38 -2.65 -7.56
N LYS A 43 -0.37 -3.15 -8.53
CA LYS A 43 -1.77 -2.76 -8.71
C LYS A 43 -2.63 -3.17 -7.51
N GLU A 44 -2.41 -4.36 -6.99
CA GLU A 44 -3.15 -4.83 -5.82
C GLU A 44 -2.88 -3.95 -4.61
N ALA A 45 -1.62 -3.58 -4.39
CA ALA A 45 -1.26 -2.68 -3.30
C ALA A 45 -1.93 -1.32 -3.49
N ARG A 46 -1.95 -0.80 -4.70
CA ARG A 46 -2.59 0.47 -5.00
C ARG A 46 -4.10 0.40 -4.76
N THR A 47 -4.72 -0.67 -5.21
CA THR A 47 -6.16 -0.88 -5.01
C THR A 47 -6.50 -0.93 -3.53
N LEU A 48 -5.69 -1.64 -2.74
CA LEU A 48 -5.88 -1.70 -1.31
C LEU A 48 -5.76 -0.30 -0.68
N TYR A 49 -4.74 0.44 -1.06
CA TYR A 49 -4.52 1.79 -0.55
C TYR A 49 -5.69 2.72 -0.91
N ASP A 50 -6.13 2.69 -2.17
CA ASP A 50 -7.22 3.55 -2.62
C ASP A 50 -8.54 3.21 -1.93
N GLY A 51 -8.71 1.96 -1.51
CA GLY A 51 -9.90 1.53 -0.79
C GLY A 51 -9.88 1.89 0.70
N MET A 52 -8.76 2.39 1.20
CA MET A 52 -8.67 2.77 2.60
C MET A 52 -9.44 4.04 2.89
N THR A 53 -9.98 4.12 4.13
CA THR A 53 -10.59 5.37 4.60
C THR A 53 -9.49 6.38 4.92
N THR A 54 -9.88 7.65 5.10
CA THR A 54 -8.94 8.69 5.50
C THR A 54 -8.21 8.32 6.78
N THR A 55 -8.94 7.74 7.75
CA THR A 55 -8.36 7.30 9.00
C THR A 55 -7.30 6.22 8.77
N GLN A 56 -7.62 5.23 7.94
CA GLN A 56 -6.70 4.14 7.64
C GLN A 56 -5.46 4.66 6.93
N LYS A 57 -5.63 5.56 5.97
CA LYS A 57 -4.49 6.17 5.28
C LYS A 57 -3.56 6.93 6.22
N GLY A 58 -4.13 7.50 7.28
CA GLY A 58 -3.35 8.21 8.29
C GLY A 58 -2.39 7.30 9.07
N TYR A 59 -2.66 6.00 9.12
CA TYR A 59 -1.80 5.04 9.81
C TYR A 59 -0.76 4.42 8.88
N VAL A 60 -0.87 4.62 7.57
CA VAL A 60 0.08 4.06 6.61
C VAL A 60 1.41 4.82 6.71
N SER A 61 2.52 4.08 6.71
CA SER A 61 3.83 4.68 6.71
C SER A 61 4.07 5.45 5.42
N SER A 62 4.61 6.66 5.53
CA SER A 62 4.94 7.45 4.35
C SER A 62 6.00 6.76 3.49
N GLU A 63 6.87 5.95 4.11
CA GLU A 63 7.87 5.18 3.38
C GLU A 63 7.22 4.14 2.49
N ASP A 64 6.16 3.48 2.97
CA ASP A 64 5.41 2.51 2.18
C ASP A 64 4.72 3.17 0.99
N VAL A 65 4.12 4.34 1.21
CA VAL A 65 3.48 5.10 0.13
C VAL A 65 4.51 5.51 -0.93
N LYS A 66 5.66 6.00 -0.48
CA LYS A 66 6.72 6.39 -1.40
C LYS A 66 7.22 5.19 -2.21
N LYS A 67 7.36 4.04 -1.57
CA LYS A 67 7.78 2.83 -2.27
C LYS A 67 6.75 2.41 -3.31
N LEU A 68 5.46 2.49 -2.96
CA LEU A 68 4.39 2.19 -3.91
C LEU A 68 4.44 3.14 -5.11
N GLU A 69 4.56 4.44 -4.87
CA GLU A 69 4.63 5.43 -5.94
C GLU A 69 5.85 5.20 -6.83
N ALA A 70 7.00 4.90 -6.23
CA ALA A 70 8.21 4.60 -6.98
C ALA A 70 8.04 3.33 -7.82
N ALA A 71 7.38 2.31 -7.24
CA ALA A 71 7.11 1.07 -7.96
C ALA A 71 6.20 1.31 -9.16
N GLU A 72 5.16 2.11 -8.97
CA GLU A 72 4.25 2.45 -10.07
C GLU A 72 4.98 3.20 -11.19
N ALA A 73 5.81 4.15 -10.81
CA ALA A 73 6.58 4.91 -11.78
C ALA A 73 7.56 4.01 -12.55
N ARG A 74 8.18 3.07 -11.85
CA ARG A 74 9.11 2.14 -12.48
C ARG A 74 8.41 1.23 -13.48
N ILE A 75 7.25 0.67 -13.10
CA ILE A 75 6.47 -0.18 -13.99
C ILE A 75 6.05 0.61 -15.24
N LYS A 76 5.61 1.83 -15.05
CA LYS A 76 5.21 2.71 -16.16
C LYS A 76 6.40 2.97 -17.09
N GLU A 77 7.58 3.20 -16.52
CA GLU A 77 8.80 3.41 -17.30
C GLU A 77 9.14 2.18 -18.13
N ILE A 78 9.07 0.99 -17.52
CA ILE A 78 9.35 -0.25 -18.23
C ILE A 78 8.39 -0.44 -19.39
N LYS A 79 7.11 -0.19 -19.17
CA LYS A 79 6.09 -0.29 -20.22
C LYS A 79 6.36 0.69 -21.38
N SER A 80 6.82 1.86 -21.04
CA SER A 80 7.11 2.87 -22.07
C SER A 80 8.27 2.46 -22.99
N LYS A 81 9.15 1.62 -22.48
CA LYS A 81 10.32 1.18 -23.27
C LYS A 81 10.01 -0.04 -24.14
N GLU A 82 8.87 -0.67 -23.92
CA GLU A 82 8.42 -1.78 -24.73
C GLU A 82 7.63 -1.29 -25.94
#